data_5b6492ecd554d6262d818b74c2407f57
#
_entry.id   5b6492ecd554d6262d818b74c2407f57
#
_cell.length_a   1.000
_cell.length_b   1.000
_cell.length_c   1.000
_cell.angle_alpha   90.00
_cell.angle_beta   90.00
_cell.angle_gamma   90.00
#
_symmetry.space_group_name_H-M   'P 1'
#
loop_
_entity.id
_entity.type
_entity.pdbx_description
1 polymer ?
#
loop_
_entity_poly.entity_id
_entity_poly.type
_entity_poly.pdbx_seq_one_letter_code
_entity_poly.pdbx_strand_id
1 'polypeptide(L)'
;MAYMSQEGYDKLIAELKRLESVERPKASAAIAEAREKGDLSENSEYDAAKEAQAHLEDKINQLKLTISEAKVVDTSRLSTDSVQILSKVEMTNMTNQAKMTYTIVSESEANLREGKISIKTPIAQGLLNHKVGDEVEVKIPRGTIKLRIDKITVG
;
A
#
# COMPACT_ATOMS: atom_id res chain seq x y z
N MET A 1 10.60 9.32 -0.87
CA MET A 1 10.88 8.20 -1.77
C MET A 1 10.33 6.92 -1.15
N ALA A 2 9.43 6.26 -1.83
CA ALA A 2 8.79 5.06 -1.30
C ALA A 2 9.31 3.82 -2.01
N TYR A 3 9.85 2.88 -1.23
CA TYR A 3 10.22 1.57 -1.75
C TYR A 3 8.99 0.70 -1.88
N MET A 4 8.89 -0.05 -2.97
CA MET A 4 7.76 -0.97 -3.16
C MET A 4 8.17 -2.20 -3.97
N SER A 5 7.31 -3.23 -3.95
CA SER A 5 7.49 -4.42 -4.75
C SER A 5 7.15 -4.12 -6.22
N GLN A 6 7.62 -4.99 -7.12
CA GLN A 6 7.23 -4.93 -8.53
C GLN A 6 5.71 -5.12 -8.68
N GLU A 7 5.14 -6.03 -7.90
CA GLU A 7 3.69 -6.26 -7.90
C GLU A 7 2.92 -5.00 -7.50
N GLY A 8 3.35 -4.31 -6.44
CA GLY A 8 2.71 -3.07 -5.99
C GLY A 8 2.83 -1.97 -7.04
N TYR A 9 4.00 -1.85 -7.66
CA TYR A 9 4.22 -0.87 -8.73
C TYR A 9 3.31 -1.16 -9.93
N ASP A 10 3.22 -2.42 -10.35
CA ASP A 10 2.36 -2.82 -11.47
C ASP A 10 0.89 -2.52 -11.20
N LYS A 11 0.43 -2.71 -9.96
CA LYS A 11 -0.93 -2.37 -9.55
C LYS A 11 -1.19 -0.87 -9.68
N LEU A 12 -0.23 -0.02 -9.30
CA LEU A 12 -0.36 1.43 -9.44
C LEU A 12 -0.46 1.84 -10.91
N ILE A 13 0.38 1.26 -11.77
CA ILE A 13 0.36 1.52 -13.21
C ILE A 13 -0.99 1.10 -13.80
N ALA A 14 -1.50 -0.08 -13.44
CA ALA A 14 -2.78 -0.58 -13.92
C ALA A 14 -3.93 0.32 -13.48
N GLU A 15 -3.91 0.80 -12.21
CA GLU A 15 -4.92 1.70 -11.69
C GLU A 15 -4.90 3.05 -12.41
N LEU A 16 -3.71 3.61 -12.66
CA LEU A 16 -3.58 4.85 -13.42
C LEU A 16 -4.18 4.69 -14.83
N LYS A 17 -3.85 3.58 -15.48
CA LYS A 17 -4.38 3.30 -16.82
C LYS A 17 -5.90 3.20 -16.81
N ARG A 18 -6.48 2.54 -15.79
CA ARG A 18 -7.94 2.43 -15.64
C ARG A 18 -8.58 3.81 -15.45
N LEU A 19 -8.00 4.65 -14.60
CA LEU A 19 -8.53 6.00 -14.36
C LEU A 19 -8.50 6.84 -15.63
N GLU A 20 -7.42 6.74 -16.40
CA GLU A 20 -7.26 7.53 -17.63
C GLU A 20 -8.10 6.99 -18.79
N SER A 21 -8.21 5.67 -18.94
CA SER A 21 -8.87 5.06 -20.10
C SER A 21 -10.34 4.73 -19.89
N VAL A 22 -10.78 4.57 -18.65
CA VAL A 22 -12.16 4.19 -18.31
C VAL A 22 -12.87 5.33 -17.58
N GLU A 23 -12.31 5.80 -16.48
CA GLU A 23 -12.98 6.80 -15.64
C GLU A 23 -13.02 8.19 -16.26
N ARG A 24 -11.95 8.63 -16.94
CA ARG A 24 -11.95 9.93 -17.62
C ARG A 24 -13.04 10.05 -18.68
N PRO A 25 -13.17 9.08 -19.61
CA PRO A 25 -14.26 9.14 -20.60
C PRO A 25 -15.63 9.13 -19.96
N LYS A 26 -15.82 8.37 -18.87
CA LYS A 26 -17.10 8.38 -18.14
C LYS A 26 -17.40 9.74 -17.54
N ALA A 27 -16.40 10.41 -16.97
CA ALA A 27 -16.57 11.73 -16.40
C ALA A 27 -16.94 12.75 -17.47
N SER A 28 -16.26 12.70 -18.62
CA SER A 28 -16.56 13.59 -19.77
C SER A 28 -17.97 13.34 -20.29
N ALA A 29 -18.39 12.09 -20.40
CA ALA A 29 -19.74 11.73 -20.85
C ALA A 29 -20.81 12.22 -19.86
N ALA A 30 -20.55 12.12 -18.55
CA ALA A 30 -21.47 12.60 -17.52
C ALA A 30 -21.67 14.11 -17.60
N ILE A 31 -20.59 14.85 -17.87
CA ILE A 31 -20.67 16.31 -18.07
C ILE A 31 -21.49 16.65 -19.30
N ALA A 32 -21.23 15.97 -20.42
CA ALA A 32 -21.96 16.19 -21.67
C ALA A 32 -23.44 15.87 -21.49
N GLU A 33 -23.81 14.77 -20.84
CA GLU A 33 -25.15 14.39 -20.55
C GLU A 33 -25.87 15.43 -19.68
N ALA A 34 -25.22 15.90 -18.61
CA ALA A 34 -25.79 16.92 -17.75
C ALA A 34 -26.01 18.25 -18.47
N ARG A 35 -25.07 18.60 -19.37
CA ARG A 35 -25.19 19.83 -20.19
C ARG A 35 -26.43 19.81 -21.11
N GLU A 36 -26.76 18.64 -21.62
CA GLU A 36 -27.92 18.47 -22.49
C GLU A 36 -29.27 18.59 -21.76
N LYS A 37 -29.28 18.43 -20.44
CA LYS A 37 -30.49 18.41 -19.62
C LYS A 37 -31.05 19.79 -19.24
N GLY A 38 -30.36 20.87 -19.59
CA GLY A 38 -30.94 22.19 -19.33
C GLY A 38 -29.97 23.31 -19.05
N ASP A 39 -30.48 24.32 -18.33
CA ASP A 39 -29.73 25.55 -18.00
C ASP A 39 -28.57 25.26 -17.09
N LEU A 40 -27.36 25.59 -17.53
CA LEU A 40 -26.12 25.36 -16.77
C LEU A 40 -26.06 26.17 -15.49
N SER A 41 -26.71 27.33 -15.41
CA SER A 41 -26.67 28.18 -14.21
C SER A 41 -27.41 27.58 -13.01
N GLU A 42 -28.36 26.68 -13.25
CA GLU A 42 -29.17 26.07 -12.19
C GLU A 42 -29.10 24.51 -12.24
N ASN A 43 -28.19 23.98 -13.03
CA ASN A 43 -28.09 22.53 -13.24
C ASN A 43 -27.20 21.88 -12.21
N SER A 44 -27.82 21.36 -11.16
CA SER A 44 -27.04 20.64 -10.08
C SER A 44 -26.37 19.37 -10.57
N GLU A 45 -26.89 18.71 -11.57
CA GLU A 45 -26.26 17.53 -12.18
C GLU A 45 -24.97 17.92 -12.90
N TYR A 46 -24.98 19.06 -13.58
CA TYR A 46 -23.78 19.58 -14.23
C TYR A 46 -22.70 19.94 -13.19
N ASP A 47 -23.09 20.64 -12.13
CA ASP A 47 -22.16 21.00 -11.08
C ASP A 47 -21.56 19.77 -10.41
N ALA A 48 -22.38 18.75 -10.12
CA ALA A 48 -21.92 17.49 -9.54
C ALA A 48 -20.97 16.76 -10.48
N ALA A 49 -21.25 16.74 -11.77
CA ALA A 49 -20.40 16.09 -12.78
C ALA A 49 -19.03 16.79 -12.90
N LYS A 50 -19.03 18.13 -12.84
CA LYS A 50 -17.77 18.92 -12.86
C LYS A 50 -16.95 18.67 -11.61
N GLU A 51 -17.59 18.62 -10.45
CA GLU A 51 -16.92 18.34 -9.18
C GLU A 51 -16.33 16.94 -9.18
N ALA A 52 -17.06 15.94 -9.65
CA ALA A 52 -16.57 14.57 -9.77
C ALA A 52 -15.35 14.48 -10.70
N GLN A 53 -15.38 15.24 -11.82
CA GLN A 53 -14.24 15.31 -12.72
C GLN A 53 -13.00 15.89 -12.03
N ALA A 54 -13.17 16.96 -11.24
CA ALA A 54 -12.08 17.58 -10.52
C ALA A 54 -11.46 16.59 -9.51
N HIS A 55 -12.29 15.85 -8.78
CA HIS A 55 -11.80 14.83 -7.85
C HIS A 55 -11.04 13.72 -8.58
N LEU A 56 -11.52 13.30 -9.73
CA LEU A 56 -10.85 12.29 -10.55
C LEU A 56 -9.47 12.77 -11.00
N GLU A 57 -9.36 14.01 -11.49
CA GLU A 57 -8.09 14.57 -11.94
C GLU A 57 -7.10 14.72 -10.78
N ASP A 58 -7.56 15.10 -9.60
CA ASP A 58 -6.72 15.14 -8.40
C ASP A 58 -6.19 13.76 -8.06
N LYS A 59 -7.04 12.74 -8.11
CA LYS A 59 -6.65 11.36 -7.85
C LYS A 59 -5.60 10.87 -8.86
N ILE A 60 -5.80 11.19 -10.13
CA ILE A 60 -4.85 10.84 -11.19
C ILE A 60 -3.50 11.51 -10.93
N ASN A 61 -3.49 12.80 -10.58
CA ASN A 61 -2.27 13.55 -10.32
C ASN A 61 -1.52 13.00 -9.11
N GLN A 62 -2.23 12.67 -8.02
CA GLN A 62 -1.63 12.07 -6.85
C GLN A 62 -1.02 10.71 -7.16
N LEU A 63 -1.71 9.91 -7.97
CA LEU A 63 -1.23 8.59 -8.38
C LEU A 63 0.02 8.71 -9.25
N LYS A 64 0.04 9.66 -10.19
CA LYS A 64 1.22 9.94 -11.00
C LYS A 64 2.42 10.34 -10.14
N LEU A 65 2.18 11.17 -9.12
CA LEU A 65 3.24 11.58 -8.21
C LEU A 65 3.79 10.38 -7.44
N THR A 66 2.91 9.55 -6.89
CA THR A 66 3.31 8.33 -6.17
C THR A 66 4.15 7.42 -7.07
N ILE A 67 3.73 7.22 -8.32
CA ILE A 67 4.47 6.40 -9.29
C ILE A 67 5.83 7.01 -9.59
N SER A 68 5.91 8.32 -9.76
CA SER A 68 7.18 9.01 -10.07
C SER A 68 8.19 8.93 -8.92
N GLU A 69 7.72 8.84 -7.68
CA GLU A 69 8.56 8.75 -6.50
C GLU A 69 8.84 7.31 -6.07
N ALA A 70 8.19 6.35 -6.71
CA ALA A 70 8.31 4.94 -6.36
C ALA A 70 9.69 4.40 -6.74
N LYS A 71 10.23 3.55 -5.85
CA LYS A 71 11.47 2.84 -6.10
C LYS A 71 11.21 1.35 -5.94
N VAL A 72 11.24 0.63 -7.06
CA VAL A 72 10.98 -0.81 -7.06
C VAL A 72 12.18 -1.55 -6.51
N VAL A 73 11.94 -2.43 -5.54
CA VAL A 73 12.97 -3.26 -4.94
C VAL A 73 13.10 -4.55 -5.74
N ASP A 74 14.33 -4.85 -6.17
CA ASP A 74 14.63 -6.11 -6.86
C ASP A 74 14.70 -7.24 -5.83
N THR A 75 13.61 -8.00 -5.72
CA THR A 75 13.48 -9.08 -4.74
C THR A 75 14.46 -10.24 -4.98
N SER A 76 14.96 -10.37 -6.22
CA SER A 76 15.94 -11.43 -6.53
C SER A 76 17.28 -11.20 -5.85
N ARG A 77 17.56 -9.97 -5.42
CA ARG A 77 18.79 -9.58 -4.71
C ARG A 77 18.63 -9.47 -3.21
N LEU A 78 17.42 -9.68 -2.69
CA LEU A 78 17.17 -9.58 -1.27
C LEU A 78 17.80 -10.77 -0.54
N SER A 79 18.54 -10.45 0.53
CA SER A 79 19.09 -11.45 1.43
C SER A 79 17.99 -11.92 2.40
N THR A 80 18.03 -13.21 2.74
CA THR A 80 17.21 -13.76 3.82
C THR A 80 18.01 -13.92 5.12
N ASP A 81 19.22 -13.36 5.17
CA ASP A 81 20.07 -13.41 6.35
C ASP A 81 19.54 -12.55 7.50
N SER A 82 18.85 -11.47 7.17
CA SER A 82 18.24 -10.60 8.15
C SER A 82 16.92 -10.04 7.62
N VAL A 83 16.09 -9.54 8.52
CA VAL A 83 14.80 -8.94 8.17
C VAL A 83 15.02 -7.58 7.53
N GLN A 84 14.40 -7.38 6.37
CA GLN A 84 14.41 -6.10 5.66
C GLN A 84 13.08 -5.89 4.94
N ILE A 85 12.93 -4.79 4.25
CA ILE A 85 11.70 -4.55 3.47
C ILE A 85 11.48 -5.70 2.48
N LEU A 86 10.24 -6.14 2.35
CA LEU A 86 9.77 -7.27 1.55
C LEU A 86 10.17 -8.64 2.11
N SER A 87 10.79 -8.70 3.29
CA SER A 87 10.98 -9.97 3.99
C SER A 87 9.65 -10.50 4.49
N LYS A 88 9.42 -11.79 4.29
CA LYS A 88 8.33 -12.53 4.91
C LYS A 88 8.88 -13.23 6.15
N VAL A 89 8.37 -12.86 7.30
CA VAL A 89 8.90 -13.33 8.58
C VAL A 89 7.89 -14.22 9.29
N GLU A 90 8.28 -15.45 9.55
CA GLU A 90 7.53 -16.35 10.43
C GLU A 90 8.09 -16.18 11.83
N MET A 91 7.21 -15.94 12.80
CA MET A 91 7.62 -15.65 14.18
C MET A 91 6.67 -16.29 15.17
N THR A 92 7.16 -16.46 16.40
CA THR A 92 6.37 -16.97 17.51
C THR A 92 6.30 -15.94 18.61
N ASN A 93 5.07 -15.63 19.09
CA ASN A 93 4.89 -14.80 20.26
C ASN A 93 5.23 -15.65 21.49
N MET A 94 6.29 -15.28 22.18
CA MET A 94 6.82 -16.06 23.31
C MET A 94 5.92 -16.05 24.54
N THR A 95 4.97 -15.11 24.62
CA THR A 95 4.04 -15.01 25.75
C THR A 95 2.94 -16.07 25.68
N ASN A 96 2.38 -16.30 24.48
CA ASN A 96 1.24 -17.20 24.28
C ASN A 96 1.53 -18.34 23.30
N GLN A 97 2.74 -18.43 22.78
CA GLN A 97 3.16 -19.44 21.80
C GLN A 97 2.41 -19.36 20.46
N ALA A 98 1.73 -18.26 20.19
CA ALA A 98 1.03 -18.06 18.92
C ALA A 98 2.04 -17.83 17.78
N LYS A 99 1.81 -18.50 16.66
CA LYS A 99 2.63 -18.33 15.46
C LYS A 99 2.00 -17.30 14.55
N MET A 100 2.83 -16.42 14.00
CA MET A 100 2.40 -15.35 13.10
C MET A 100 3.32 -15.27 11.91
N THR A 101 2.79 -14.85 10.77
CA THR A 101 3.57 -14.63 9.56
C THR A 101 3.19 -13.26 9.00
N TYR A 102 4.20 -12.41 8.83
CA TYR A 102 4.00 -11.08 8.25
C TYR A 102 5.05 -10.79 7.19
N THR A 103 4.63 -10.09 6.14
CA THR A 103 5.52 -9.52 5.14
C THR A 103 5.64 -8.02 5.42
N ILE A 104 6.88 -7.52 5.49
CA ILE A 104 7.13 -6.10 5.74
C ILE A 104 7.11 -5.37 4.40
N VAL A 105 6.24 -4.38 4.28
CA VAL A 105 6.03 -3.63 3.04
C VAL A 105 6.04 -2.13 3.31
N SER A 106 6.06 -1.33 2.24
CA SER A 106 5.88 0.11 2.38
C SER A 106 4.45 0.39 2.85
N GLU A 107 4.23 1.58 3.42
CA GLU A 107 2.93 1.96 3.96
C GLU A 107 1.81 1.83 2.92
N SER A 108 2.09 2.18 1.66
CA SER A 108 1.11 2.11 0.57
C SER A 108 0.67 0.69 0.22
N GLU A 109 1.47 -0.32 0.52
CA GLU A 109 1.16 -1.72 0.23
C GLU A 109 0.62 -2.48 1.45
N ALA A 110 0.54 -1.86 2.61
CA ALA A 110 0.10 -2.53 3.84
C ALA A 110 -1.33 -3.05 3.72
N ASN A 111 -1.53 -4.31 4.13
CA ASN A 111 -2.83 -4.98 4.12
C ASN A 111 -2.81 -6.12 5.14
N LEU A 112 -3.39 -5.88 6.30
CA LEU A 112 -3.40 -6.86 7.40
C LEU A 112 -4.10 -8.16 7.02
N ARG A 113 -5.10 -8.14 6.16
CA ARG A 113 -5.80 -9.35 5.71
C ARG A 113 -4.88 -10.28 4.92
N GLU A 114 -3.90 -9.71 4.22
CA GLU A 114 -2.91 -10.47 3.45
C GLU A 114 -1.62 -10.69 4.24
N GLY A 115 -1.59 -10.28 5.52
CA GLY A 115 -0.40 -10.40 6.35
C GLY A 115 0.71 -9.42 5.99
N LYS A 116 0.37 -8.32 5.33
CA LYS A 116 1.33 -7.28 4.94
C LYS A 116 1.27 -6.12 5.92
N ILE A 117 2.37 -5.90 6.64
CA ILE A 117 2.47 -4.81 7.62
C ILE A 117 3.41 -3.72 7.10
N SER A 118 3.06 -2.47 7.42
CA SER A 118 3.89 -1.34 7.07
C SER A 118 5.23 -1.38 7.80
N ILE A 119 6.30 -1.02 7.11
CA ILE A 119 7.63 -0.87 7.70
C ILE A 119 7.64 0.10 8.89
N LYS A 120 6.65 0.98 8.96
CA LYS A 120 6.52 1.97 10.04
C LYS A 120 5.87 1.41 11.31
N THR A 121 5.30 0.20 11.27
CA THR A 121 4.67 -0.39 12.46
C THR A 121 5.70 -0.74 13.52
N PRO A 122 5.31 -0.74 14.82
CA PRO A 122 6.22 -1.15 15.90
C PRO A 122 6.79 -2.56 15.71
N ILE A 123 5.97 -3.50 15.23
CA ILE A 123 6.42 -4.88 14.99
C ILE A 123 7.49 -4.88 13.89
N ALA A 124 7.25 -4.22 12.76
CA ALA A 124 8.22 -4.16 11.68
C ALA A 124 9.53 -3.50 12.13
N GLN A 125 9.44 -2.39 12.84
CA GLN A 125 10.62 -1.69 13.36
C GLN A 125 11.42 -2.55 14.32
N GLY A 126 10.75 -3.34 15.15
CA GLY A 126 11.40 -4.25 16.08
C GLY A 126 12.09 -5.43 15.40
N LEU A 127 11.58 -5.85 14.24
CA LEU A 127 12.12 -7.01 13.50
C LEU A 127 13.28 -6.64 12.57
N LEU A 128 13.31 -5.41 12.06
CA LEU A 128 14.30 -4.99 11.05
C LEU A 128 15.75 -5.27 11.52
N ASN A 129 16.55 -5.79 10.61
CA ASN A 129 17.95 -6.12 10.80
C ASN A 129 18.22 -7.29 11.76
N HIS A 130 17.20 -7.94 12.27
CA HIS A 130 17.35 -9.13 13.09
C HIS A 130 17.40 -10.40 12.24
N LYS A 131 17.88 -11.48 12.84
CA LYS A 131 18.15 -12.76 12.18
C LYS A 131 17.26 -13.87 12.74
N VAL A 132 17.16 -14.98 12.01
CA VAL A 132 16.49 -16.19 12.50
C VAL A 132 17.10 -16.59 13.85
N GLY A 133 16.24 -16.90 14.81
CA GLY A 133 16.61 -17.25 16.17
C GLY A 133 16.64 -16.07 17.12
N ASP A 134 16.64 -14.84 16.61
CA ASP A 134 16.64 -13.65 17.47
C ASP A 134 15.30 -13.51 18.18
N GLU A 135 15.36 -13.10 19.44
CA GLU A 135 14.19 -12.74 20.23
C GLU A 135 14.17 -11.22 20.35
N VAL A 136 13.05 -10.60 19.98
CA VAL A 136 12.91 -9.15 20.01
C VAL A 136 11.75 -8.74 20.90
N GLU A 137 11.92 -7.65 21.62
CA GLU A 137 10.84 -7.05 22.40
C GLU A 137 10.25 -5.90 21.61
N VAL A 138 8.93 -5.94 21.46
CA VAL A 138 8.20 -4.92 20.70
C VAL A 138 7.16 -4.27 21.61
N LYS A 139 7.21 -2.94 21.70
CA LYS A 139 6.21 -2.16 22.43
C LYS A 139 5.02 -1.89 21.55
N ILE A 140 3.86 -2.34 21.98
CA ILE A 140 2.57 -2.08 21.33
C ILE A 140 1.66 -1.37 22.32
N PRO A 141 0.52 -0.79 21.87
CA PRO A 141 -0.38 -0.07 22.78
C PRO A 141 -0.85 -0.88 23.99
N ARG A 142 -0.93 -2.22 23.86
CA ARG A 142 -1.36 -3.12 24.94
C ARG A 142 -0.22 -3.54 25.88
N GLY A 143 1.00 -3.10 25.62
CA GLY A 143 2.17 -3.47 26.44
C GLY A 143 3.34 -3.90 25.60
N THR A 144 4.20 -4.75 26.16
CA THR A 144 5.37 -5.28 25.46
C THR A 144 5.15 -6.75 25.14
N ILE A 145 5.46 -7.13 23.90
CA ILE A 145 5.45 -8.53 23.48
C ILE A 145 6.85 -8.96 23.10
N LYS A 146 7.13 -10.25 23.29
CA LYS A 146 8.42 -10.83 22.90
C LYS A 146 8.18 -11.79 21.75
N LEU A 147 8.90 -11.56 20.64
CA LEU A 147 8.77 -12.34 19.42
C LEU A 147 10.09 -13.04 19.10
N ARG A 148 10.01 -14.30 18.70
CA ARG A 148 11.17 -15.04 18.19
C ARG A 148 11.01 -15.21 16.69
N ILE A 149 12.06 -14.87 15.94
CA ILE A 149 12.11 -15.03 14.50
C ILE A 149 12.41 -16.48 14.17
N ASP A 150 11.47 -17.17 13.52
CA ASP A 150 11.57 -18.58 13.17
C ASP A 150 12.10 -18.81 11.76
N LYS A 151 11.70 -17.97 10.80
CA LYS A 151 12.09 -18.12 9.42
C LYS A 151 11.98 -16.77 8.69
N ILE A 152 12.90 -16.52 7.77
CA ILE A 152 12.91 -15.35 6.89
C ILE A 152 12.92 -15.81 5.44
N THR A 153 11.95 -15.35 4.66
CA THR A 153 11.89 -15.58 3.21
C THR A 153 11.59 -14.27 2.51
N VAL A 154 11.58 -14.27 1.19
CA VAL A 154 11.13 -13.10 0.41
C VAL A 154 9.66 -13.30 0.11
N GLY A 155 8.85 -12.30 0.48
CA GLY A 155 7.40 -12.39 0.39
C GLY A 155 6.78 -12.04 -0.94
#